data_31f8a46acdc0b562c9253a40302a71e7
#
_entry.id   31f8a46acdc0b562c9253a40302a71e7
#
_cell.length_a   1.000
_cell.length_b   1.000
_cell.length_c   1.000
_cell.angle_alpha   90.00
_cell.angle_beta   90.00
_cell.angle_gamma   90.00
#
_symmetry.space_group_name_H-M   'P 1'
#
loop_
_entity.id
_entity.type
_entity.pdbx_description
1 polymer ?
#
loop_
_entity_poly.entity_id
_entity_poly.type
_entity_poly.pdbx_seq_one_letter_code
_entity_poly.pdbx_strand_id
1 'polypeptide(L)'
;MTFKGCLFDLDGVIVDTASHHFVAWRTLADELGVPFDESDNEKLKGVSRVDSLEFILQKGNLVLDSNTKLRLMEKKNAHYLGLAAQIQPSDALPGIVALIDELKVLGVKIGLGSSSKNAEQILSKLGLFDAFDTVVDGNHLTLSKPDPEVFLMGANALGLLPEEC
;
A
#
# COMPACT_ATOMS: atom_id res chain seq x y z
N MET A 1 -1.06 -4.29 -29.81
CA MET A 1 -1.34 -5.10 -28.61
C MET A 1 -2.48 -4.43 -27.89
N THR A 2 -3.55 -5.16 -27.60
CA THR A 2 -4.66 -4.63 -26.80
C THR A 2 -4.46 -5.25 -25.41
N PHE A 3 -4.17 -4.43 -24.39
CA PHE A 3 -4.11 -4.91 -23.01
C PHE A 3 -5.53 -5.31 -22.55
N LYS A 4 -5.60 -6.34 -21.72
CA LYS A 4 -6.86 -6.93 -21.22
C LYS A 4 -7.04 -6.71 -19.73
N GLY A 5 -5.99 -6.33 -19.02
CA GLY A 5 -5.97 -6.04 -17.60
C GLY A 5 -5.23 -4.77 -17.27
N CYS A 6 -5.61 -4.13 -16.16
CA CYS A 6 -4.91 -3.00 -15.60
C CYS A 6 -4.67 -3.25 -14.11
N LEU A 7 -3.41 -3.20 -13.68
CA LEU A 7 -3.01 -3.39 -12.29
C LEU A 7 -2.60 -2.05 -11.69
N PHE A 8 -3.33 -1.62 -10.68
CA PHE A 8 -3.08 -0.37 -9.97
C PHE A 8 -2.27 -0.61 -8.70
N ASP A 9 -1.40 0.33 -8.35
CA ASP A 9 -0.96 0.50 -6.97
C ASP A 9 -2.01 1.29 -6.18
N LEU A 10 -1.91 1.29 -4.86
CA LEU A 10 -2.82 2.03 -3.98
C LEU A 10 -2.27 3.42 -3.64
N ASP A 11 -1.12 3.43 -2.96
CA ASP A 11 -0.56 4.62 -2.32
C ASP A 11 0.11 5.53 -3.35
N GLY A 12 -0.43 6.75 -3.49
CA GLY A 12 0.03 7.71 -4.50
C GLY A 12 -0.49 7.48 -5.92
N VAL A 13 -1.37 6.46 -6.12
CA VAL A 13 -2.02 6.16 -7.41
C VAL A 13 -3.54 6.28 -7.28
N ILE A 14 -4.15 5.57 -6.34
CA ILE A 14 -5.60 5.65 -6.08
C ILE A 14 -5.91 6.71 -5.03
N VAL A 15 -5.11 6.77 -4.00
CA VAL A 15 -5.24 7.69 -2.86
C VAL A 15 -3.87 8.08 -2.34
N ASP A 16 -3.71 9.30 -1.84
CA ASP A 16 -2.47 9.71 -1.18
C ASP A 16 -2.56 9.46 0.34
N THR A 17 -2.01 8.34 0.78
CA THR A 17 -1.86 7.99 2.19
C THR A 17 -0.45 8.24 2.73
N ALA A 18 0.45 8.79 1.91
CA ALA A 18 1.85 9.02 2.29
C ALA A 18 1.98 9.88 3.55
N SER A 19 1.13 10.90 3.69
CA SER A 19 1.06 11.75 4.89
C SER A 19 0.67 10.98 6.15
N HIS A 20 -0.31 10.07 6.06
CA HIS A 20 -0.73 9.22 7.18
C HIS A 20 0.38 8.24 7.57
N HIS A 21 1.07 7.65 6.58
CA HIS A 21 2.22 6.79 6.83
C HIS A 21 3.36 7.55 7.49
N PHE A 22 3.66 8.76 7.00
CA PHE A 22 4.68 9.64 7.58
C PHE A 22 4.41 9.95 9.05
N VAL A 23 3.21 10.43 9.36
CA VAL A 23 2.84 10.76 10.75
C VAL A 23 2.96 9.54 11.66
N ALA A 24 2.45 8.37 11.22
CA ALA A 24 2.49 7.17 12.03
C ALA A 24 3.93 6.62 12.24
N TRP A 25 4.79 6.66 11.21
CA TRP A 25 6.18 6.25 11.33
C TRP A 25 7.01 7.25 12.13
N ARG A 26 6.82 8.56 11.91
CA ARG A 26 7.50 9.61 12.67
C ARG A 26 7.20 9.50 14.16
N THR A 27 5.93 9.35 14.53
CA THR A 27 5.55 9.17 15.94
C THR A 27 6.26 7.98 16.58
N LEU A 28 6.35 6.84 15.86
CA LEU A 28 7.06 5.67 16.36
C LEU A 28 8.58 5.92 16.46
N ALA A 29 9.17 6.54 15.45
CA ALA A 29 10.60 6.87 15.44
C ALA A 29 10.96 7.84 16.58
N ASP A 30 10.15 8.85 16.83
CA ASP A 30 10.33 9.80 17.93
C ASP A 30 10.33 9.08 19.31
N GLU A 31 9.43 8.12 19.52
CA GLU A 31 9.40 7.29 20.72
C GLU A 31 10.66 6.44 20.90
N LEU A 32 11.27 6.03 19.78
CA LEU A 32 12.52 5.26 19.77
C LEU A 32 13.78 6.16 19.85
N GLY A 33 13.60 7.49 19.83
CA GLY A 33 14.69 8.46 19.80
C GLY A 33 15.43 8.49 18.45
N VAL A 34 14.78 8.07 17.36
CA VAL A 34 15.35 8.02 16.00
C VAL A 34 14.84 9.20 15.18
N PRO A 35 15.72 10.08 14.66
CA PRO A 35 15.29 11.13 13.74
C PRO A 35 14.70 10.53 12.46
N PHE A 36 13.48 10.95 12.11
CA PHE A 36 12.77 10.50 10.92
C PHE A 36 12.09 11.69 10.23
N ASP A 37 12.44 11.94 8.98
CA ASP A 37 11.96 13.07 8.19
C ASP A 37 11.22 12.63 6.90
N GLU A 38 10.75 13.60 6.13
CA GLU A 38 10.04 13.34 4.88
C GLU A 38 10.90 12.59 3.85
N SER A 39 12.23 12.87 3.81
CA SER A 39 13.14 12.18 2.89
C SER A 39 13.30 10.70 3.24
N ASP A 40 13.18 10.36 4.51
CA ASP A 40 13.16 8.97 4.96
C ASP A 40 11.85 8.29 4.55
N ASN A 41 10.71 9.00 4.72
CA ASN A 41 9.41 8.48 4.32
C ASN A 41 9.32 8.21 2.82
N GLU A 42 9.96 9.05 1.98
CA GLU A 42 10.03 8.79 0.53
C GLU A 42 10.69 7.44 0.20
N LYS A 43 11.71 7.04 0.97
CA LYS A 43 12.40 5.74 0.80
C LYS A 43 11.52 4.55 1.21
N LEU A 44 10.48 4.80 1.99
CA LEU A 44 9.57 3.77 2.48
C LEU A 44 8.30 3.59 1.62
N LYS A 45 8.14 4.39 0.57
CA LYS A 45 7.01 4.22 -0.37
C LYS A 45 7.09 2.86 -1.08
N GLY A 46 6.01 2.10 -1.02
CA GLY A 46 5.92 0.75 -1.59
C GLY A 46 6.67 -0.34 -0.81
N VAL A 47 7.35 0.02 0.27
CA VAL A 47 8.10 -0.91 1.14
C VAL A 47 7.15 -1.57 2.16
N SER A 48 7.44 -2.83 2.52
CA SER A 48 6.65 -3.55 3.52
C SER A 48 6.77 -2.90 4.90
N ARG A 49 5.77 -3.18 5.77
CA ARG A 49 5.80 -2.69 7.16
C ARG A 49 7.01 -3.22 7.94
N VAL A 50 7.44 -4.45 7.65
CA VAL A 50 8.60 -5.08 8.28
C VAL A 50 9.87 -4.33 7.89
N ASP A 51 10.10 -4.17 6.58
CA ASP A 51 11.31 -3.52 6.07
C ASP A 51 11.35 -2.04 6.45
N SER A 52 10.18 -1.38 6.53
CA SER A 52 10.08 0.01 7.00
C SER A 52 10.52 0.15 8.46
N LEU A 53 10.11 -0.78 9.33
CA LEU A 53 10.59 -0.79 10.72
C LEU A 53 12.09 -1.07 10.78
N GLU A 54 12.60 -2.05 10.01
CA GLU A 54 14.02 -2.37 9.96
C GLU A 54 14.85 -1.15 9.51
N PHE A 55 14.38 -0.39 8.53
CA PHE A 55 15.03 0.86 8.11
C PHE A 55 15.18 1.85 9.28
N ILE A 56 14.10 2.06 10.06
CA ILE A 56 14.12 2.97 11.22
C ILE A 56 15.08 2.46 12.29
N LEU A 57 15.03 1.15 12.60
CA LEU A 57 15.91 0.55 13.59
C LEU A 57 17.39 0.63 13.19
N GLN A 58 17.72 0.37 11.92
CA GLN A 58 19.07 0.51 11.39
C GLN A 58 19.56 1.96 11.51
N LYS A 59 18.72 2.93 11.14
CA LYS A 59 19.05 4.35 11.26
C LYS A 59 19.36 4.76 12.71
N GLY A 60 18.64 4.17 13.67
CA GLY A 60 18.84 4.40 15.12
C GLY A 60 19.93 3.52 15.75
N ASN A 61 20.58 2.61 14.99
CA ASN A 61 21.48 1.58 15.53
C ASN A 61 20.82 0.74 16.65
N LEU A 62 19.52 0.44 16.51
CA LEU A 62 18.74 -0.30 17.49
C LEU A 62 18.63 -1.77 17.09
N VAL A 63 18.85 -2.65 18.06
CA VAL A 63 18.64 -4.10 17.90
C VAL A 63 17.55 -4.53 18.86
N LEU A 64 16.45 -5.01 18.33
CA LEU A 64 15.28 -5.42 19.09
C LEU A 64 14.92 -6.88 18.79
N ASP A 65 14.35 -7.56 19.77
CA ASP A 65 13.81 -8.90 19.59
C ASP A 65 12.54 -8.92 18.74
N SER A 66 12.22 -10.09 18.19
CA SER A 66 11.08 -10.25 17.28
C SER A 66 9.73 -9.86 17.91
N ASN A 67 9.53 -10.15 19.20
CA ASN A 67 8.27 -9.83 19.88
C ASN A 67 8.10 -8.31 20.05
N THR A 68 9.20 -7.61 20.37
CA THR A 68 9.19 -6.14 20.45
C THR A 68 8.93 -5.52 19.08
N LYS A 69 9.57 -6.02 18.01
CA LYS A 69 9.30 -5.56 16.64
C LYS A 69 7.83 -5.75 16.24
N LEU A 70 7.23 -6.90 16.54
CA LEU A 70 5.80 -7.15 16.28
C LEU A 70 4.92 -6.10 16.97
N ARG A 71 5.13 -5.86 18.28
CA ARG A 71 4.35 -4.86 19.03
C ARG A 71 4.48 -3.45 18.45
N LEU A 72 5.68 -3.06 18.03
CA LEU A 72 5.92 -1.75 17.40
C LEU A 72 5.19 -1.63 16.06
N MET A 73 5.20 -2.67 15.25
CA MET A 73 4.46 -2.71 13.97
C MET A 73 2.95 -2.63 14.18
N GLU A 74 2.42 -3.34 15.19
CA GLU A 74 0.99 -3.28 15.56
C GLU A 74 0.61 -1.87 16.06
N LYS A 75 1.43 -1.29 16.93
CA LYS A 75 1.24 0.06 17.45
C LYS A 75 1.20 1.10 16.32
N LYS A 76 2.20 1.06 15.42
CA LYS A 76 2.23 1.93 14.23
C LYS A 76 1.00 1.73 13.37
N ASN A 77 0.59 0.48 13.15
CA ASN A 77 -0.59 0.18 12.35
C ASN A 77 -1.88 0.72 12.97
N ALA A 78 -2.07 0.57 14.27
CA ALA A 78 -3.22 1.13 14.98
C ALA A 78 -3.29 2.66 14.83
N HIS A 79 -2.14 3.34 14.97
CA HIS A 79 -2.06 4.79 14.75
C HIS A 79 -2.41 5.16 13.29
N TYR A 80 -1.83 4.47 12.31
CA TYR A 80 -2.14 4.66 10.89
C TYR A 80 -3.64 4.48 10.61
N LEU A 81 -4.26 3.42 11.13
CA LEU A 81 -5.68 3.16 10.94
C LEU A 81 -6.56 4.25 11.57
N GLY A 82 -6.14 4.82 12.70
CA GLY A 82 -6.79 5.98 13.30
C GLY A 82 -6.79 7.20 12.40
N LEU A 83 -5.65 7.47 11.73
CA LEU A 83 -5.54 8.54 10.73
C LEU A 83 -6.36 8.22 9.47
N ALA A 84 -6.23 7.02 8.95
CA ALA A 84 -6.93 6.55 7.77
C ALA A 84 -8.46 6.39 7.98
N ALA A 85 -8.95 6.44 9.23
CA ALA A 85 -10.37 6.41 9.54
C ALA A 85 -11.15 7.58 8.92
N GLN A 86 -10.47 8.68 8.67
CA GLN A 86 -11.02 9.91 8.08
C GLN A 86 -11.15 9.85 6.54
N ILE A 87 -10.55 8.85 5.88
CA ILE A 87 -10.59 8.70 4.42
C ILE A 87 -12.04 8.57 3.94
N GLN A 88 -12.38 9.34 2.90
CA GLN A 88 -13.69 9.44 2.28
C GLN A 88 -13.59 9.21 0.75
N PRO A 89 -14.68 8.93 0.05
CA PRO A 89 -14.68 8.78 -1.41
C PRO A 89 -14.07 9.95 -2.17
N SER A 90 -14.18 11.16 -1.63
CA SER A 90 -13.59 12.39 -2.22
C SER A 90 -12.06 12.43 -2.16
N ASP A 91 -11.41 11.56 -1.40
CA ASP A 91 -9.95 11.50 -1.27
C ASP A 91 -9.30 10.63 -2.36
N ALA A 92 -10.11 9.99 -3.21
CA ALA A 92 -9.62 9.36 -4.43
C ALA A 92 -8.91 10.40 -5.30
N LEU A 93 -7.72 10.05 -5.79
CA LEU A 93 -6.93 11.00 -6.59
C LEU A 93 -7.67 11.42 -7.86
N PRO A 94 -7.49 12.67 -8.31
CA PRO A 94 -8.20 13.20 -9.47
C PRO A 94 -8.05 12.32 -10.71
N GLY A 95 -9.17 11.99 -11.35
CA GLY A 95 -9.22 11.19 -12.56
C GLY A 95 -9.26 9.67 -12.35
N ILE A 96 -8.94 9.16 -11.14
CA ILE A 96 -8.85 7.70 -10.92
C ILE A 96 -10.22 7.03 -11.08
N VAL A 97 -11.29 7.61 -10.54
CA VAL A 97 -12.65 7.05 -10.65
C VAL A 97 -13.08 7.01 -12.11
N ALA A 98 -12.87 8.10 -12.85
CA ALA A 98 -13.21 8.16 -14.27
C ALA A 98 -12.41 7.13 -15.09
N LEU A 99 -11.12 6.95 -14.79
CA LEU A 99 -10.31 5.95 -15.46
C LEU A 99 -10.81 4.51 -15.18
N ILE A 100 -11.15 4.21 -13.95
CA ILE A 100 -11.70 2.89 -13.56
C ILE A 100 -13.02 2.64 -14.33
N ASP A 101 -13.91 3.61 -14.39
CA ASP A 101 -15.19 3.50 -15.11
C ASP A 101 -14.96 3.29 -16.61
N GLU A 102 -14.03 4.03 -17.22
CA GLU A 102 -13.68 3.88 -18.63
C GLU A 102 -13.11 2.47 -18.93
N LEU A 103 -12.20 1.98 -18.09
CA LEU A 103 -11.64 0.62 -18.24
C LEU A 103 -12.74 -0.45 -18.16
N LYS A 104 -13.70 -0.29 -17.24
CA LYS A 104 -14.86 -1.21 -17.15
C LYS A 104 -15.72 -1.19 -18.41
N VAL A 105 -16.00 0.00 -18.95
CA VAL A 105 -16.76 0.14 -20.21
C VAL A 105 -16.03 -0.57 -21.37
N LEU A 106 -14.70 -0.53 -21.38
CA LEU A 106 -13.86 -1.20 -22.37
C LEU A 106 -13.72 -2.72 -22.13
N GLY A 107 -14.28 -3.25 -21.05
CA GLY A 107 -14.17 -4.66 -20.69
C GLY A 107 -12.77 -5.08 -20.21
N VAL A 108 -11.96 -4.11 -19.77
CA VAL A 108 -10.62 -4.35 -19.19
C VAL A 108 -10.79 -4.78 -17.74
N LYS A 109 -10.15 -5.89 -17.36
CA LYS A 109 -10.14 -6.35 -15.96
C LYS A 109 -9.27 -5.44 -15.11
N ILE A 110 -9.67 -5.23 -13.85
CA ILE A 110 -9.02 -4.28 -12.94
C ILE A 110 -8.55 -5.00 -11.70
N GLY A 111 -7.25 -4.92 -11.43
CA GLY A 111 -6.65 -5.47 -10.22
C GLY A 111 -5.90 -4.42 -9.41
N LEU A 112 -5.82 -4.64 -8.10
CA LEU A 112 -4.93 -3.89 -7.21
C LEU A 112 -3.71 -4.74 -6.86
N GLY A 113 -2.53 -4.10 -6.84
CA GLY A 113 -1.28 -4.68 -6.35
C GLY A 113 -0.59 -3.74 -5.35
N SER A 114 -0.81 -3.94 -4.05
CA SER A 114 -0.31 -3.06 -2.99
C SER A 114 0.52 -3.82 -1.95
N SER A 115 1.58 -3.19 -1.43
CA SER A 115 2.34 -3.71 -0.27
C SER A 115 1.62 -3.44 1.07
N SER A 116 0.56 -2.66 1.08
CA SER A 116 -0.21 -2.33 2.27
C SER A 116 -1.10 -3.49 2.71
N LYS A 117 -1.00 -3.89 3.97
CA LYS A 117 -1.92 -4.88 4.58
C LYS A 117 -3.32 -4.33 4.87
N ASN A 118 -3.56 -3.06 4.59
CA ASN A 118 -4.82 -2.38 4.84
C ASN A 118 -5.52 -1.97 3.53
N ALA A 119 -5.07 -2.47 2.38
CA ALA A 119 -5.53 -2.02 1.07
C ALA A 119 -7.04 -2.21 0.86
N GLU A 120 -7.59 -3.36 1.21
CA GLU A 120 -9.04 -3.63 1.13
C GLU A 120 -9.86 -2.63 1.97
N GLN A 121 -9.39 -2.34 3.20
CA GLN A 121 -10.07 -1.40 4.07
C GLN A 121 -10.06 0.02 3.50
N ILE A 122 -8.96 0.44 2.89
CA ILE A 122 -8.85 1.76 2.25
C ILE A 122 -9.74 1.83 1.01
N LEU A 123 -9.71 0.82 0.13
CA LEU A 123 -10.61 0.75 -1.02
C LEU A 123 -12.08 0.81 -0.62
N SER A 124 -12.46 0.11 0.46
CA SER A 124 -13.83 0.11 0.99
C SER A 124 -14.24 1.52 1.45
N LYS A 125 -13.34 2.24 2.13
CA LYS A 125 -13.60 3.63 2.55
C LYS A 125 -13.75 4.60 1.38
N LEU A 126 -12.99 4.37 0.30
CA LEU A 126 -13.11 5.13 -0.94
C LEU A 126 -14.37 4.76 -1.75
N GLY A 127 -15.09 3.70 -1.36
CA GLY A 127 -16.23 3.18 -2.13
C GLY A 127 -15.79 2.51 -3.45
N LEU A 128 -14.53 2.08 -3.55
CA LEU A 128 -13.95 1.55 -4.78
C LEU A 128 -13.69 0.04 -4.72
N PHE A 129 -13.90 -0.63 -3.58
CA PHE A 129 -13.57 -2.06 -3.42
C PHE A 129 -14.22 -2.93 -4.50
N ASP A 130 -15.53 -2.76 -4.72
CA ASP A 130 -16.30 -3.53 -5.70
C ASP A 130 -15.97 -3.15 -7.17
N ALA A 131 -15.12 -2.16 -7.36
CA ALA A 131 -14.66 -1.79 -8.69
C ALA A 131 -13.51 -2.69 -9.20
N PHE A 132 -12.86 -3.42 -8.31
CA PHE A 132 -11.71 -4.28 -8.61
C PHE A 132 -12.14 -5.74 -8.75
N ASP A 133 -11.69 -6.41 -9.83
CA ASP A 133 -11.89 -7.84 -10.04
C ASP A 133 -10.98 -8.68 -9.13
N THR A 134 -9.85 -8.11 -8.69
CA THR A 134 -8.94 -8.74 -7.72
C THR A 134 -8.19 -7.71 -6.90
N VAL A 135 -7.87 -8.07 -5.66
CA VAL A 135 -7.01 -7.29 -4.76
C VAL A 135 -5.91 -8.20 -4.23
N VAL A 136 -4.66 -7.87 -4.59
CA VAL A 136 -3.46 -8.48 -4.00
C VAL A 136 -2.82 -7.46 -3.09
N ASP A 137 -2.78 -7.75 -1.81
CA ASP A 137 -2.28 -6.83 -0.79
C ASP A 137 -1.13 -7.43 0.03
N GLY A 138 -0.57 -6.67 0.96
CA GLY A 138 0.56 -7.08 1.79
C GLY A 138 0.32 -8.30 2.69
N ASN A 139 -0.91 -8.84 2.76
CA ASN A 139 -1.19 -10.09 3.46
C ASN A 139 -0.90 -11.32 2.60
N HIS A 140 -0.83 -11.15 1.28
CA HIS A 140 -0.61 -12.21 0.30
C HIS A 140 0.87 -12.35 -0.10
N LEU A 141 1.71 -11.34 0.18
CA LEU A 141 3.07 -11.23 -0.33
C LEU A 141 4.10 -11.88 0.59
N THR A 142 5.13 -12.46 -0.02
CA THR A 142 6.36 -12.92 0.63
C THR A 142 7.53 -11.97 0.39
N LEU A 143 7.52 -11.28 -0.75
CA LEU A 143 8.54 -10.32 -1.15
C LEU A 143 7.95 -8.90 -1.29
N SER A 144 8.76 -7.90 -0.94
CA SER A 144 8.37 -6.49 -1.07
C SER A 144 8.76 -5.93 -2.43
N LYS A 145 8.05 -4.90 -2.90
CA LYS A 145 8.53 -4.09 -4.04
C LYS A 145 9.97 -3.61 -3.78
N PRO A 146 10.87 -3.65 -4.77
CA PRO A 146 10.62 -3.72 -6.21
C PRO A 146 10.47 -5.13 -6.79
N ASP A 147 10.35 -6.19 -5.99
CA ASP A 147 10.04 -7.52 -6.51
C ASP A 147 8.69 -7.49 -7.25
N PRO A 148 8.57 -8.14 -8.42
CA PRO A 148 7.35 -8.11 -9.22
C PRO A 148 6.23 -9.00 -8.66
N GLU A 149 6.43 -9.73 -7.56
CA GLU A 149 5.50 -10.72 -7.01
C GLU A 149 4.05 -10.20 -6.97
N VAL A 150 3.84 -9.00 -6.44
CA VAL A 150 2.50 -8.41 -6.29
C VAL A 150 1.75 -8.26 -7.61
N PHE A 151 2.44 -7.85 -8.66
CA PHE A 151 1.83 -7.66 -9.98
C PHE A 151 1.67 -8.98 -10.75
N LEU A 152 2.62 -9.91 -10.59
CA LEU A 152 2.50 -11.26 -11.16
C LEU A 152 1.32 -12.01 -10.54
N MET A 153 1.14 -11.90 -9.23
CA MET A 153 -0.03 -12.46 -8.54
C MET A 153 -1.33 -11.80 -9.01
N GLY A 154 -1.32 -10.46 -9.19
CA GLY A 154 -2.47 -9.72 -9.72
C GLY A 154 -2.87 -10.18 -11.12
N ALA A 155 -1.92 -10.29 -12.06
CA ALA A 155 -2.17 -10.78 -13.42
C ALA A 155 -2.74 -12.21 -13.38
N ASN A 156 -2.13 -13.09 -12.59
CA ASN A 156 -2.60 -14.46 -12.42
C ASN A 156 -4.02 -14.54 -11.86
N ALA A 157 -4.33 -13.72 -10.85
CA ALA A 157 -5.67 -13.66 -10.24
C ALA A 157 -6.74 -13.13 -11.22
N LEU A 158 -6.36 -12.25 -12.16
CA LEU A 158 -7.21 -11.82 -13.28
C LEU A 158 -7.35 -12.90 -14.36
N GLY A 159 -6.56 -13.99 -14.31
CA GLY A 159 -6.51 -15.01 -15.36
C GLY A 159 -5.87 -14.50 -16.64
N LEU A 160 -4.87 -13.62 -16.53
CA LEU A 160 -4.15 -12.99 -17.63
C LEU A 160 -2.65 -13.26 -17.54
N LEU A 161 -1.98 -13.19 -18.69
CA LEU A 161 -0.53 -13.15 -18.72
C LEU A 161 -0.02 -11.74 -18.36
N PRO A 162 1.18 -11.61 -17.76
CA PRO A 162 1.73 -10.28 -17.40
C PRO A 162 1.81 -9.30 -18.58
N GLU A 163 2.10 -9.81 -19.79
CA GLU A 163 2.16 -9.02 -21.03
C GLU A 163 0.80 -8.56 -21.56
N GLU A 164 -0.28 -9.05 -20.97
CA GLU A 164 -1.66 -8.65 -21.30
C GLU A 164 -2.17 -7.55 -20.36
N CYS A 165 -1.34 -7.14 -19.32
CA CYS A 165 -1.70 -6.15 -18.32
C CYS A 165 -0.92 -4.84 -18.46
#